data_5351c2c8d21e8686423fd9e36e54cbee
#
_entry.id   5351c2c8d21e8686423fd9e36e54cbee
#
_cell.length_a   1.000
_cell.length_b   1.000
_cell.length_c   1.000
_cell.angle_alpha   90.00
_cell.angle_beta   90.00
_cell.angle_gamma   90.00
#
_symmetry.space_group_name_H-M   'P 1'
#
loop_
_entity.id
_entity.type
_entity.pdbx_description
1 polymer ?
#
loop_
_entity_poly.entity_id
_entity_poly.type
_entity_poly.pdbx_seq_one_letter_code
_entity_poly.pdbx_strand_id
1 'polypeptide(L)'
;MERRTDLLEILQYIDPAMLDYQDWINVGMALKAEGYDCSAWDAWSQADGRRYHPGDCTRKWESFRGSSTPITGGTIVQLAKEQGWTPVSGGHALDWNDEIGDDDYKIVDSSWLEGREFHEPPIWDPVRQLTEYLEILFEASENVGYVTASWEKDGKYLPSKGSWDRTAGELIEQLNHCGGDIGAVLGDYNPQVGAWIRFNPMDGKGCKNENVTDYRYALVESDTMELEKQYAMIKELELPVACLVYSGGKSVHAIVRIEAANYDEYRKRVDYLYEAVSYTHLRAHETLMNIV
;
A
#
# COMPACT_ATOMS: atom_id res chain seq x y z
N MET A 1 10.64 -19.64 -2.81
CA MET A 1 9.57 -20.58 -2.40
C MET A 1 8.72 -19.80 -1.44
N GLU A 2 7.65 -19.17 -1.97
CA GLU A 2 6.75 -18.26 -1.24
C GLU A 2 6.10 -19.01 -0.08
N ARG A 3 6.36 -18.60 1.15
CA ARG A 3 5.47 -18.95 2.26
C ARG A 3 4.27 -17.99 2.19
N ARG A 4 3.21 -18.42 1.56
CA ARG A 4 1.88 -17.90 1.86
C ARG A 4 1.67 -18.06 3.37
N THR A 5 1.20 -17.05 4.06
CA THR A 5 0.68 -17.22 5.41
C THR A 5 -0.28 -18.39 5.35
N ASP A 6 0.02 -19.45 6.09
CA ASP A 6 -0.76 -20.67 5.99
C ASP A 6 -2.12 -20.43 6.64
N LEU A 7 -3.14 -20.21 5.81
CA LEU A 7 -4.50 -20.05 6.31
C LEU A 7 -4.94 -21.21 7.21
N LEU A 8 -4.29 -22.38 7.10
CA LEU A 8 -4.56 -23.50 7.97
C LEU A 8 -4.10 -23.25 9.41
N GLU A 9 -3.05 -22.48 9.62
CA GLU A 9 -2.64 -22.05 10.96
C GLU A 9 -3.66 -21.09 11.56
N ILE A 10 -4.12 -20.11 10.77
CA ILE A 10 -5.18 -19.18 11.21
C ILE A 10 -6.49 -19.92 11.47
N LEU A 11 -6.82 -20.89 10.63
CA LEU A 11 -8.04 -21.70 10.74
C LEU A 11 -8.12 -22.47 12.07
N GLN A 12 -6.99 -22.79 12.70
CA GLN A 12 -6.94 -23.44 14.02
C GLN A 12 -7.53 -22.60 15.15
N TYR A 13 -7.61 -21.28 14.97
CA TYR A 13 -8.21 -20.36 15.94
C TYR A 13 -9.73 -20.25 15.77
N ILE A 14 -10.31 -20.85 14.73
CA ILE A 14 -11.73 -20.83 14.46
C ILE A 14 -12.33 -22.17 14.88
N ASP A 15 -13.22 -22.14 15.88
CA ASP A 15 -14.00 -23.31 16.25
C ASP A 15 -15.19 -23.47 15.28
N PRO A 16 -15.21 -24.50 14.43
CA PRO A 16 -16.33 -24.69 13.49
C PRO A 16 -17.67 -24.87 14.20
N ALA A 17 -17.69 -25.32 15.45
CA ALA A 17 -18.92 -25.48 16.22
C ALA A 17 -19.56 -24.15 16.62
N MET A 18 -18.80 -23.05 16.62
CA MET A 18 -19.28 -21.70 16.93
C MET A 18 -19.78 -20.94 15.70
N LEU A 19 -19.51 -21.44 14.49
CA LEU A 19 -19.94 -20.82 13.25
C LEU A 19 -21.39 -21.20 12.89
N ASP A 20 -22.09 -20.29 12.21
CA ASP A 20 -23.30 -20.65 11.52
C ASP A 20 -23.02 -21.45 10.22
N TYR A 21 -24.06 -21.89 9.56
CA TYR A 21 -23.91 -22.69 8.34
C TYR A 21 -23.31 -21.90 7.18
N GLN A 22 -23.61 -20.60 7.07
CA GLN A 22 -23.13 -19.77 5.99
C GLN A 22 -21.64 -19.48 6.17
N ASP A 23 -21.20 -19.20 7.38
CA ASP A 23 -19.78 -18.96 7.68
C ASP A 23 -18.94 -20.23 7.48
N TRP A 24 -19.48 -21.40 7.84
CA TRP A 24 -18.84 -22.67 7.53
C TRP A 24 -18.65 -22.86 6.00
N ILE A 25 -19.66 -22.50 5.18
CA ILE A 25 -19.57 -22.51 3.72
C ILE A 25 -18.53 -21.49 3.22
N ASN A 26 -18.54 -20.29 3.80
CA ASN A 26 -17.61 -19.22 3.44
C ASN A 26 -16.15 -19.62 3.67
N VAL A 27 -15.85 -20.32 4.76
CA VAL A 27 -14.51 -20.90 5.00
C VAL A 27 -14.12 -21.87 3.88
N GLY A 28 -15.02 -22.78 3.50
CA GLY A 28 -14.76 -23.71 2.39
C GLY A 28 -14.52 -23.01 1.06
N MET A 29 -15.30 -21.98 0.75
CA MET A 29 -15.14 -21.18 -0.46
C MET A 29 -13.84 -20.40 -0.45
N ALA A 30 -13.45 -19.82 0.69
CA ALA A 30 -12.20 -19.11 0.87
C ALA A 30 -10.99 -20.03 0.63
N LEU A 31 -10.95 -21.18 1.28
CA LEU A 31 -9.87 -22.16 1.08
C LEU A 31 -9.76 -22.60 -0.38
N LYS A 32 -10.89 -22.81 -1.06
CA LYS A 32 -10.90 -23.18 -2.47
C LYS A 32 -10.38 -22.07 -3.37
N ALA A 33 -10.74 -20.82 -3.09
CA ALA A 33 -10.29 -19.65 -3.83
C ALA A 33 -8.77 -19.44 -3.69
N GLU A 34 -8.23 -19.74 -2.52
CA GLU A 34 -6.78 -19.66 -2.23
C GLU A 34 -5.98 -20.89 -2.67
N GLY A 35 -6.66 -21.85 -3.33
CA GLY A 35 -6.02 -23.02 -3.93
C GLY A 35 -5.69 -24.16 -2.98
N TYR A 36 -6.29 -24.19 -1.79
CA TYR A 36 -6.20 -25.33 -0.88
C TYR A 36 -7.05 -26.51 -1.38
N ASP A 37 -6.75 -27.68 -0.84
CA ASP A 37 -7.52 -28.91 -1.14
C ASP A 37 -8.74 -29.05 -0.21
N CYS A 38 -9.79 -29.72 -0.69
CA CYS A 38 -10.99 -30.02 0.10
C CYS A 38 -10.69 -30.75 1.43
N SER A 39 -9.63 -31.54 1.46
CA SER A 39 -9.18 -32.25 2.66
C SER A 39 -8.85 -31.33 3.83
N ALA A 40 -8.35 -30.13 3.56
CA ALA A 40 -8.06 -29.13 4.59
C ALA A 40 -9.35 -28.64 5.27
N TRP A 41 -10.37 -28.32 4.49
CA TRP A 41 -11.68 -27.93 5.01
C TRP A 41 -12.39 -29.07 5.73
N ASP A 42 -12.32 -30.29 5.19
CA ASP A 42 -12.91 -31.48 5.81
C ASP A 42 -12.26 -31.81 7.17
N ALA A 43 -10.92 -31.79 7.22
CA ALA A 43 -10.17 -32.03 8.46
C ALA A 43 -10.54 -31.02 9.57
N TRP A 44 -10.62 -29.73 9.22
CA TRP A 44 -11.01 -28.67 10.16
C TRP A 44 -12.48 -28.84 10.60
N SER A 45 -13.37 -29.16 9.68
CA SER A 45 -14.81 -29.33 9.97
C SER A 45 -15.09 -30.48 10.96
N GLN A 46 -14.22 -31.47 11.03
CA GLN A 46 -14.36 -32.62 11.95
C GLN A 46 -14.35 -32.20 13.43
N ALA A 47 -13.81 -31.02 13.78
CA ALA A 47 -13.86 -30.51 15.14
C ALA A 47 -15.31 -30.22 15.62
N ASP A 48 -16.27 -29.99 14.73
CA ASP A 48 -17.69 -29.95 15.08
C ASP A 48 -18.30 -31.34 15.07
N GLY A 49 -18.01 -32.10 16.08
CA GLY A 49 -18.49 -33.47 16.20
C GLY A 49 -20.02 -33.63 16.27
N ARG A 50 -20.80 -32.54 16.37
CA ARG A 50 -22.29 -32.60 16.39
C ARG A 50 -22.90 -32.47 15.01
N ARG A 51 -22.31 -31.60 14.15
CA ARG A 51 -22.85 -31.27 12.82
C ARG A 51 -22.04 -31.88 11.68
N TYR A 52 -20.84 -32.36 11.97
CA TYR A 52 -19.99 -32.97 10.95
C TYR A 52 -20.57 -34.33 10.50
N HIS A 53 -20.70 -34.48 9.19
CA HIS A 53 -21.01 -35.75 8.54
C HIS A 53 -20.01 -36.06 7.43
N PRO A 54 -19.36 -37.24 7.42
CA PRO A 54 -18.42 -37.61 6.38
C PRO A 54 -18.99 -37.43 4.97
N GLY A 55 -18.22 -36.75 4.11
CA GLY A 55 -18.59 -36.51 2.72
C GLY A 55 -19.42 -35.24 2.46
N ASP A 56 -19.85 -34.50 3.50
CA ASP A 56 -20.58 -33.25 3.31
C ASP A 56 -19.69 -32.18 2.71
N CYS A 57 -18.45 -32.05 3.20
CA CYS A 57 -17.48 -31.13 2.65
C CYS A 57 -17.21 -31.38 1.17
N THR A 58 -17.00 -32.63 0.78
CA THR A 58 -16.75 -32.98 -0.63
C THR A 58 -17.96 -32.62 -1.53
N ARG A 59 -19.17 -32.93 -1.13
CA ARG A 59 -20.35 -32.57 -1.90
C ARG A 59 -20.52 -31.06 -2.06
N LYS A 60 -20.27 -30.31 -1.01
CA LYS A 60 -20.37 -28.86 -1.05
C LYS A 60 -19.22 -28.24 -1.88
N TRP A 61 -18.01 -28.74 -1.71
CA TRP A 61 -16.84 -28.28 -2.46
C TRP A 61 -17.01 -28.39 -3.97
N GLU A 62 -17.61 -29.50 -4.44
CA GLU A 62 -17.91 -29.69 -5.86
C GLU A 62 -18.98 -28.71 -6.37
N SER A 63 -19.86 -28.23 -5.50
CA SER A 63 -20.88 -27.24 -5.83
C SER A 63 -20.39 -25.80 -5.89
N PHE A 64 -19.24 -25.48 -5.32
CA PHE A 64 -18.68 -24.12 -5.33
C PHE A 64 -18.33 -23.70 -6.75
N ARG A 65 -19.05 -22.71 -7.27
CA ARG A 65 -18.84 -22.08 -8.57
C ARG A 65 -18.15 -20.75 -8.35
N GLY A 66 -17.32 -20.34 -9.30
CA GLY A 66 -16.74 -19.01 -9.27
C GLY A 66 -17.81 -17.90 -9.23
N SER A 67 -17.61 -16.91 -8.39
CA SER A 67 -18.47 -15.72 -8.26
C SER A 67 -17.74 -14.50 -8.82
N SER A 68 -18.51 -13.48 -9.24
CA SER A 68 -17.96 -12.17 -9.58
C SER A 68 -17.36 -11.44 -8.36
N THR A 69 -17.74 -11.85 -7.16
CA THR A 69 -17.16 -11.42 -5.89
C THR A 69 -16.74 -12.67 -5.12
N PRO A 70 -15.51 -13.18 -5.33
CA PRO A 70 -15.06 -14.38 -4.66
C PRO A 70 -14.88 -14.12 -3.15
N ILE A 71 -15.29 -15.10 -2.35
CA ILE A 71 -14.94 -15.15 -0.93
C ILE A 71 -13.48 -15.59 -0.86
N THR A 72 -12.63 -14.82 -0.19
CA THR A 72 -11.18 -15.00 -0.14
C THR A 72 -10.69 -15.39 1.25
N GLY A 73 -9.40 -15.67 1.40
CA GLY A 73 -8.76 -15.97 2.70
C GLY A 73 -9.00 -14.92 3.78
N GLY A 74 -9.30 -13.67 3.43
CA GLY A 74 -9.67 -12.60 4.36
C GLY A 74 -10.88 -12.94 5.23
N THR A 75 -11.83 -13.70 4.71
CA THR A 75 -12.97 -14.19 5.50
C THR A 75 -12.51 -15.09 6.66
N ILE A 76 -11.53 -15.94 6.43
CA ILE A 76 -10.94 -16.80 7.48
C ILE A 76 -10.25 -15.93 8.54
N VAL A 77 -9.48 -14.92 8.11
CA VAL A 77 -8.81 -13.97 9.02
C VAL A 77 -9.82 -13.22 9.88
N GLN A 78 -10.93 -12.76 9.30
CA GLN A 78 -11.98 -12.06 10.04
C GLN A 78 -12.62 -12.96 11.09
N LEU A 79 -13.06 -14.14 10.71
CA LEU A 79 -13.68 -15.11 11.63
C LEU A 79 -12.73 -15.51 12.77
N ALA A 80 -11.44 -15.65 12.48
CA ALA A 80 -10.43 -15.93 13.50
C ALA A 80 -10.29 -14.76 14.49
N LYS A 81 -10.29 -13.51 14.02
CA LYS A 81 -10.28 -12.32 14.88
C LYS A 81 -11.49 -12.24 15.80
N GLU A 82 -12.68 -12.55 15.28
CA GLU A 82 -13.92 -12.58 16.05
C GLU A 82 -13.88 -13.65 17.16
N GLN A 83 -13.09 -14.71 16.95
CA GLN A 83 -12.86 -15.77 17.96
C GLN A 83 -11.56 -15.55 18.77
N GLY A 84 -11.00 -14.34 18.73
CA GLY A 84 -9.89 -13.94 19.63
C GLY A 84 -8.50 -14.18 19.06
N TRP A 85 -8.37 -14.59 17.79
CA TRP A 85 -7.08 -14.55 17.14
C TRP A 85 -6.64 -13.09 16.95
N THR A 86 -5.50 -12.78 17.45
CA THR A 86 -4.81 -11.54 17.10
C THR A 86 -3.66 -11.92 16.17
N PRO A 87 -3.50 -11.24 15.03
CA PRO A 87 -2.24 -11.34 14.30
C PRO A 87 -1.12 -11.20 15.32
N VAL A 88 -0.10 -12.01 15.24
CA VAL A 88 1.12 -11.78 16.03
C VAL A 88 1.68 -10.45 15.51
N SER A 89 1.13 -9.37 16.03
CA SER A 89 1.70 -8.06 15.87
C SER A 89 2.93 -8.03 16.77
N GLY A 90 4.02 -8.47 16.25
CA GLY A 90 5.28 -7.88 16.61
C GLY A 90 5.11 -6.41 16.22
N GLY A 91 4.73 -5.55 17.18
CA GLY A 91 4.52 -4.13 16.99
C GLY A 91 5.84 -3.42 16.74
N HIS A 92 6.47 -3.71 15.63
CA HIS A 92 7.63 -3.02 15.12
C HIS A 92 7.26 -2.53 13.73
N ALA A 93 7.32 -1.22 13.54
CA ALA A 93 7.50 -0.64 12.22
C ALA A 93 8.54 -1.53 11.49
N LEU A 94 8.28 -1.87 10.22
CA LEU A 94 9.19 -2.64 9.38
C LEU A 94 10.63 -2.20 9.67
N ASP A 95 11.37 -3.01 10.44
CA ASP A 95 12.78 -2.77 10.67
C ASP A 95 13.57 -3.47 9.57
N TRP A 96 13.98 -2.68 8.58
CA TRP A 96 14.75 -3.17 7.45
C TRP A 96 16.12 -3.72 7.82
N ASN A 97 16.55 -3.59 9.11
CA ASN A 97 17.82 -4.10 9.61
C ASN A 97 17.68 -5.49 10.23
N ASP A 98 16.47 -5.92 10.59
CA ASP A 98 16.23 -7.30 10.92
C ASP A 98 16.28 -8.16 9.65
N GLU A 99 16.83 -9.36 9.74
CA GLU A 99 16.68 -10.35 8.67
C GLU A 99 15.17 -10.49 8.44
N ILE A 100 14.72 -10.05 7.27
CA ILE A 100 13.31 -10.08 6.90
C ILE A 100 12.87 -11.55 6.98
N GLY A 101 12.29 -11.91 8.11
CA GLY A 101 11.67 -13.21 8.30
C GLY A 101 10.34 -13.25 7.56
N ASP A 102 10.01 -14.40 6.99
CA ASP A 102 8.75 -14.62 6.27
C ASP A 102 7.48 -14.39 7.12
N ASP A 103 7.63 -14.07 8.41
CA ASP A 103 6.54 -13.99 9.41
C ASP A 103 6.09 -12.56 9.75
N ASP A 104 6.70 -11.52 9.17
CA ASP A 104 6.48 -10.11 9.56
C ASP A 104 5.38 -9.39 8.77
N TYR A 105 4.62 -10.10 7.93
CA TYR A 105 3.55 -9.48 7.16
C TYR A 105 2.25 -9.32 7.94
N LYS A 106 1.74 -8.10 7.99
CA LYS A 106 0.37 -7.85 8.40
C LYS A 106 -0.54 -8.00 7.17
N ILE A 107 -1.27 -9.11 7.10
CA ILE A 107 -2.26 -9.31 6.04
C ILE A 107 -3.50 -8.49 6.37
N VAL A 108 -3.85 -7.56 5.49
CA VAL A 108 -5.06 -6.76 5.60
C VAL A 108 -5.91 -7.00 4.36
N ASP A 109 -7.11 -7.56 4.53
CA ASP A 109 -8.05 -7.71 3.43
C ASP A 109 -8.94 -6.46 3.34
N SER A 110 -8.92 -5.83 2.18
CA SER A 110 -9.71 -4.62 1.92
C SER A 110 -11.21 -4.83 1.95
N SER A 111 -11.69 -6.07 1.84
CA SER A 111 -13.11 -6.37 1.77
C SER A 111 -13.85 -6.20 3.11
N TRP A 112 -13.15 -6.37 4.23
CA TRP A 112 -13.71 -6.23 5.59
C TRP A 112 -13.18 -5.00 6.34
N LEU A 113 -12.30 -4.21 5.71
CA LEU A 113 -11.85 -2.96 6.30
C LEU A 113 -12.91 -1.89 6.12
N GLU A 114 -13.45 -1.37 7.22
CA GLU A 114 -14.29 -0.17 7.18
C GLU A 114 -13.42 1.03 6.78
N GLY A 115 -13.93 1.86 5.84
CA GLY A 115 -13.27 3.09 5.44
C GLY A 115 -13.12 4.03 6.63
N ARG A 116 -11.97 4.67 6.76
CA ARG A 116 -11.75 5.75 7.74
C ARG A 116 -12.04 7.07 7.09
N GLU A 117 -12.75 7.92 7.81
CA GLU A 117 -13.06 9.26 7.35
C GLU A 117 -11.78 10.02 6.99
N PHE A 118 -11.78 10.55 5.78
CA PHE A 118 -10.69 11.30 5.21
C PHE A 118 -11.11 12.77 5.12
N HIS A 119 -10.44 13.64 5.85
CA HIS A 119 -10.78 15.06 5.89
C HIS A 119 -9.72 15.87 5.14
N GLU A 120 -10.18 16.62 4.15
CA GLU A 120 -9.35 17.67 3.56
C GLU A 120 -9.17 18.81 4.57
N PRO A 121 -8.00 19.47 4.58
CA PRO A 121 -7.80 20.62 5.44
C PRO A 121 -8.81 21.72 5.09
N PRO A 122 -9.39 22.41 6.09
CA PRO A 122 -10.40 23.43 5.85
C PRO A 122 -9.87 24.65 5.09
N ILE A 123 -8.57 24.84 5.06
CA ILE A 123 -7.87 25.87 4.31
C ILE A 123 -6.76 25.18 3.52
N TRP A 124 -6.82 25.32 2.21
CA TRP A 124 -5.80 24.83 1.31
C TRP A 124 -4.65 25.84 1.24
N ASP A 125 -3.46 25.46 1.67
CA ASP A 125 -2.24 26.24 1.56
C ASP A 125 -1.17 25.42 0.83
N PRO A 126 -1.13 25.49 -0.50
CA PRO A 126 -0.24 24.66 -1.31
C PRO A 126 1.24 24.99 -1.09
N VAL A 127 1.60 26.24 -0.77
CA VAL A 127 2.99 26.62 -0.47
C VAL A 127 3.46 25.92 0.79
N ARG A 128 2.66 26.03 1.86
CA ARG A 128 2.98 25.38 3.12
C ARG A 128 3.10 23.87 2.98
N GLN A 129 2.15 23.24 2.30
CA GLN A 129 2.15 21.78 2.13
C GLN A 129 3.34 21.30 1.32
N LEU A 130 3.71 22.00 0.25
CA LEU A 130 4.89 21.65 -0.53
C LEU A 130 6.20 21.90 0.26
N THR A 131 6.25 22.96 1.06
CA THR A 131 7.37 23.20 1.96
C THR A 131 7.51 22.10 2.99
N GLU A 132 6.43 21.73 3.68
CA GLU A 132 6.41 20.61 4.63
C GLU A 132 6.84 19.27 3.97
N TYR A 133 6.39 19.01 2.75
CA TYR A 133 6.82 17.83 1.98
C TYR A 133 8.33 17.82 1.74
N LEU A 134 8.90 18.95 1.32
CA LEU A 134 10.34 19.08 1.07
C LEU A 134 11.15 18.94 2.36
N GLU A 135 10.70 19.56 3.46
CA GLU A 135 11.38 19.48 4.77
C GLU A 135 11.36 18.06 5.36
N ILE A 136 10.30 17.28 5.10
CA ILE A 136 10.20 15.90 5.59
C ILE A 136 11.12 14.94 4.82
N LEU A 137 11.25 15.12 3.51
CA LEU A 137 11.88 14.12 2.64
C LEU A 137 13.32 14.44 2.25
N PHE A 138 13.76 15.70 2.37
CA PHE A 138 15.05 16.14 1.88
C PHE A 138 15.83 16.93 2.92
N GLU A 139 17.15 16.78 2.87
CA GLU A 139 18.06 17.73 3.48
C GLU A 139 18.16 19.01 2.61
N ALA A 140 18.38 20.17 3.24
CA ALA A 140 18.37 21.45 2.55
C ALA A 140 19.35 21.54 1.35
N SER A 141 20.44 20.78 1.40
CA SER A 141 21.50 20.75 0.36
C SER A 141 21.23 19.77 -0.77
N GLU A 142 20.18 18.96 -0.69
CA GLU A 142 19.88 17.89 -1.66
C GLU A 142 19.09 18.43 -2.85
N ASN A 143 19.45 17.98 -4.04
CA ASN A 143 18.74 18.34 -5.25
C ASN A 143 17.41 17.59 -5.37
N VAL A 144 16.37 18.32 -5.76
CA VAL A 144 15.02 17.81 -5.95
C VAL A 144 14.69 17.69 -7.44
N GLY A 145 14.29 16.52 -7.86
CA GLY A 145 13.82 16.31 -9.22
C GLY A 145 12.30 16.49 -9.33
N TYR A 146 11.83 17.33 -10.25
CA TYR A 146 10.40 17.51 -10.48
C TYR A 146 10.08 17.80 -11.95
N VAL A 147 8.81 17.63 -12.33
CA VAL A 147 8.32 17.84 -13.69
C VAL A 147 6.99 18.57 -13.63
N THR A 148 6.90 19.72 -14.27
CA THR A 148 5.66 20.50 -14.42
C THR A 148 5.05 20.36 -15.81
N ALA A 149 5.88 20.12 -16.82
CA ALA A 149 5.42 19.97 -18.19
C ALA A 149 4.91 18.56 -18.45
N SER A 150 3.76 18.47 -19.10
CA SER A 150 3.13 17.20 -19.49
C SER A 150 2.74 17.18 -20.96
N TRP A 151 2.55 15.99 -21.50
CA TRP A 151 1.99 15.78 -22.84
C TRP A 151 0.95 14.67 -22.77
N GLU A 152 -0.05 14.78 -23.63
CA GLU A 152 -1.15 13.81 -23.67
C GLU A 152 -0.86 12.71 -24.69
N LYS A 153 -1.10 11.46 -24.26
CA LYS A 153 -1.08 10.30 -25.14
C LYS A 153 -2.21 9.34 -24.75
N ASP A 154 -3.05 9.01 -25.71
CA ASP A 154 -4.15 8.03 -25.54
C ASP A 154 -5.07 8.37 -24.32
N GLY A 155 -5.33 9.67 -24.10
CA GLY A 155 -6.15 10.16 -22.99
C GLY A 155 -5.44 10.13 -21.63
N LYS A 156 -4.12 9.89 -21.59
CA LYS A 156 -3.30 9.94 -20.38
C LYS A 156 -2.25 11.04 -20.48
N TYR A 157 -2.10 11.80 -19.41
CA TYR A 157 -1.04 12.77 -19.29
C TYR A 157 0.23 12.10 -18.76
N LEU A 158 1.34 12.35 -19.45
CA LEU A 158 2.66 11.82 -19.11
C LEU A 158 3.62 12.97 -18.83
N PRO A 159 4.53 12.84 -17.83
CA PRO A 159 5.55 13.84 -17.59
C PRO A 159 6.51 13.94 -18.79
N SER A 160 6.96 15.16 -19.07
CA SER A 160 7.92 15.43 -20.12
C SER A 160 9.31 15.81 -19.55
N LYS A 161 9.80 16.99 -19.87
CA LYS A 161 11.12 17.46 -19.39
C LYS A 161 11.06 17.87 -17.92
N GLY A 162 11.88 17.26 -17.07
CA GLY A 162 12.02 17.60 -15.67
C GLY A 162 13.05 18.70 -15.39
N SER A 163 13.01 19.22 -14.16
CA SER A 163 13.99 20.10 -13.53
C SER A 163 14.65 19.36 -12.36
N TRP A 164 15.94 19.61 -12.11
CA TRP A 164 16.74 18.90 -11.11
C TRP A 164 17.94 19.70 -10.59
N ASP A 165 17.98 20.97 -10.90
CA ASP A 165 19.12 21.88 -10.70
C ASP A 165 19.02 22.71 -9.42
N ARG A 166 17.94 22.54 -8.65
CA ARG A 166 17.72 23.26 -7.40
C ARG A 166 17.68 22.32 -6.21
N THR A 167 18.25 22.81 -5.09
CA THR A 167 18.19 22.11 -3.82
C THR A 167 16.85 22.32 -3.12
N ALA A 168 16.55 21.45 -2.15
CA ALA A 168 15.34 21.60 -1.33
C ALA A 168 15.33 22.93 -0.57
N GLY A 169 16.47 23.36 -0.03
CA GLY A 169 16.59 24.65 0.65
C GLY A 169 16.31 25.85 -0.25
N GLU A 170 16.84 25.84 -1.49
CA GLU A 170 16.55 26.88 -2.48
C GLU A 170 15.07 26.92 -2.88
N LEU A 171 14.46 25.75 -3.06
CA LEU A 171 13.02 25.66 -3.36
C LEU A 171 12.17 26.19 -2.21
N ILE A 172 12.46 25.78 -0.98
CA ILE A 172 11.76 26.24 0.22
C ILE A 172 11.86 27.76 0.38
N GLU A 173 13.06 28.33 0.18
CA GLU A 173 13.28 29.78 0.23
C GLU A 173 12.43 30.51 -0.82
N GLN A 174 12.44 30.04 -2.07
CA GLN A 174 11.66 30.62 -3.15
C GLN A 174 10.14 30.49 -2.91
N LEU A 175 9.66 29.33 -2.43
CA LEU A 175 8.26 29.10 -2.08
C LEU A 175 7.79 30.05 -0.97
N ASN A 176 8.59 30.27 0.06
CA ASN A 176 8.25 31.20 1.13
C ASN A 176 8.14 32.67 0.67
N HIS A 177 8.71 33.02 -0.47
CA HIS A 177 8.68 34.36 -1.03
C HIS A 177 7.78 34.52 -2.27
N CYS A 178 7.13 33.45 -2.77
CA CYS A 178 6.35 33.49 -4.01
C CYS A 178 4.94 34.10 -3.85
N GLY A 179 4.53 34.46 -2.63
CA GLY A 179 3.22 35.07 -2.39
C GLY A 179 2.01 34.17 -2.72
N GLY A 180 2.21 32.84 -2.72
CA GLY A 180 1.18 31.86 -3.05
C GLY A 180 1.25 31.34 -4.51
N ASP A 181 2.08 31.94 -5.35
CA ASP A 181 2.23 31.52 -6.75
C ASP A 181 3.33 30.46 -6.89
N ILE A 182 2.96 29.19 -6.72
CA ILE A 182 3.86 28.05 -6.88
C ILE A 182 4.40 27.96 -8.31
N GLY A 183 3.60 28.35 -9.32
CA GLY A 183 3.99 28.35 -10.72
C GLY A 183 5.19 29.24 -10.99
N ALA A 184 5.29 30.40 -10.29
CA ALA A 184 6.46 31.27 -10.36
C ALA A 184 7.77 30.60 -9.88
N VAL A 185 7.67 29.58 -9.01
CA VAL A 185 8.82 28.85 -8.48
C VAL A 185 9.12 27.61 -9.32
N LEU A 186 8.11 26.75 -9.53
CA LEU A 186 8.32 25.46 -10.19
C LEU A 186 8.24 25.54 -11.73
N GLY A 187 7.61 26.58 -12.26
CA GLY A 187 7.23 26.72 -13.66
C GLY A 187 5.75 26.42 -13.91
N ASP A 188 5.27 26.82 -15.08
CA ASP A 188 3.88 26.61 -15.48
C ASP A 188 3.55 25.10 -15.51
N TYR A 189 2.39 24.76 -15.00
CA TYR A 189 1.84 23.41 -15.03
C TYR A 189 0.38 23.41 -15.46
N ASN A 190 -0.07 22.28 -15.98
CA ASN A 190 -1.49 22.10 -16.31
C ASN A 190 -2.29 21.86 -14.99
N PRO A 191 -3.23 22.75 -14.61
CA PRO A 191 -4.00 22.59 -13.36
C PRO A 191 -4.83 21.31 -13.27
N GLN A 192 -5.14 20.67 -14.42
CA GLN A 192 -5.87 19.39 -14.44
C GLN A 192 -4.96 18.17 -14.19
N VAL A 193 -3.66 18.37 -14.28
CA VAL A 193 -2.65 17.29 -14.21
C VAL A 193 -1.75 17.46 -13.01
N GLY A 194 -1.47 18.69 -12.60
CA GLY A 194 -0.52 19.01 -11.56
C GLY A 194 0.94 18.85 -11.99
N ALA A 195 1.80 18.65 -11.02
CA ALA A 195 3.23 18.43 -11.20
C ALA A 195 3.66 17.10 -10.57
N TRP A 196 4.74 16.54 -11.08
CA TRP A 196 5.38 15.35 -10.48
C TRP A 196 6.64 15.75 -9.74
N ILE A 197 6.86 15.18 -8.56
CA ILE A 197 8.07 15.38 -7.78
C ILE A 197 8.67 14.03 -7.38
N ARG A 198 10.01 13.97 -7.35
CA ARG A 198 10.72 12.83 -6.77
C ARG A 198 10.66 12.91 -5.26
N PHE A 199 10.61 11.76 -4.60
CA PHE A 199 10.68 11.64 -3.15
C PHE A 199 12.06 11.19 -2.65
N ASN A 200 12.98 10.88 -3.56
CA ASN A 200 14.39 10.60 -3.28
C ASN A 200 15.29 11.67 -3.91
N PRO A 201 16.42 12.04 -3.28
CA PRO A 201 17.31 13.09 -3.75
C PRO A 201 18.04 12.71 -5.04
N MET A 202 18.42 13.73 -5.82
CA MET A 202 19.01 13.61 -7.14
C MET A 202 20.45 14.16 -7.15
N ASP A 203 21.26 13.74 -8.15
CA ASP A 203 22.64 14.16 -8.33
C ASP A 203 22.81 15.54 -9.02
N GLY A 204 21.72 16.24 -9.30
CA GLY A 204 21.73 17.51 -10.02
C GLY A 204 22.04 17.40 -11.52
N LYS A 205 22.09 16.20 -12.11
CA LYS A 205 22.41 15.97 -13.53
C LYS A 205 21.24 15.45 -14.35
N GLY A 206 20.20 14.95 -13.69
CA GLY A 206 19.02 14.42 -14.36
C GLY A 206 17.90 14.05 -13.40
N CYS A 207 16.76 13.56 -13.95
CA CYS A 207 15.58 13.08 -13.21
C CYS A 207 15.32 11.58 -13.38
N LYS A 208 16.27 10.80 -13.89
CA LYS A 208 16.10 9.38 -14.07
C LYS A 208 16.49 8.60 -12.80
N ASN A 209 16.17 7.32 -12.75
CA ASN A 209 16.54 6.47 -11.60
C ASN A 209 18.06 6.41 -11.37
N GLU A 210 18.85 6.45 -12.44
CA GLU A 210 20.32 6.51 -12.38
C GLU A 210 20.87 7.78 -11.71
N ASN A 211 20.05 8.83 -11.58
CA ASN A 211 20.43 10.10 -10.96
C ASN A 211 20.03 10.18 -9.47
N VAL A 212 19.40 9.15 -8.93
CA VAL A 212 19.06 9.07 -7.50
C VAL A 212 20.33 8.83 -6.70
N THR A 213 20.57 9.67 -5.70
CA THR A 213 21.79 9.61 -4.87
C THR A 213 21.61 8.89 -3.56
N ASP A 214 20.38 8.82 -3.07
CA ASP A 214 20.02 8.12 -1.83
C ASP A 214 18.66 7.45 -1.97
N TYR A 215 18.55 6.22 -1.47
CA TYR A 215 17.39 5.33 -1.66
C TYR A 215 16.58 5.21 -0.38
N ARG A 216 16.00 6.34 0.06
CA ARG A 216 15.32 6.44 1.36
C ARG A 216 13.85 6.05 1.35
N TYR A 217 13.16 6.24 0.23
CA TYR A 217 11.71 6.14 0.19
C TYR A 217 11.19 5.38 -1.03
N ALA A 218 10.01 4.76 -0.84
CA ALA A 218 9.17 4.23 -1.90
C ALA A 218 7.73 4.75 -1.76
N LEU A 219 6.97 4.70 -2.84
CA LEU A 219 5.56 5.12 -2.88
C LEU A 219 4.65 3.89 -2.77
N VAL A 220 3.65 3.96 -1.91
CA VAL A 220 2.51 3.02 -1.87
C VAL A 220 1.23 3.79 -2.15
N GLU A 221 0.46 3.34 -3.15
CA GLU A 221 -0.79 3.96 -3.58
C GLU A 221 -1.78 2.94 -4.15
N SER A 222 -3.01 3.37 -4.42
CA SER A 222 -3.99 2.61 -5.21
C SER A 222 -4.81 3.53 -6.12
N ASP A 223 -4.94 3.13 -7.38
CA ASP A 223 -5.81 3.82 -8.35
C ASP A 223 -7.24 3.25 -8.38
N THR A 224 -7.49 2.16 -7.68
CA THR A 224 -8.73 1.38 -7.80
C THR A 224 -9.57 1.33 -6.54
N MET A 225 -8.97 1.59 -5.38
CA MET A 225 -9.62 1.57 -4.07
C MET A 225 -10.16 2.96 -3.72
N GLU A 226 -11.30 3.02 -3.02
CA GLU A 226 -11.84 4.29 -2.52
C GLU A 226 -10.92 4.92 -1.46
N LEU A 227 -10.87 6.26 -1.38
CA LEU A 227 -9.93 7.02 -0.56
C LEU A 227 -9.97 6.64 0.92
N GLU A 228 -11.16 6.51 1.49
CA GLU A 228 -11.36 6.15 2.89
C GLU A 228 -10.80 4.76 3.21
N LYS A 229 -10.91 3.84 2.25
CA LYS A 229 -10.34 2.50 2.35
C LYS A 229 -8.83 2.50 2.16
N GLN A 230 -8.30 3.28 1.22
CA GLN A 230 -6.85 3.45 1.07
C GLN A 230 -6.22 3.96 2.37
N TYR A 231 -6.81 5.00 2.94
CA TYR A 231 -6.32 5.58 4.20
C TYR A 231 -6.39 4.59 5.36
N ALA A 232 -7.51 3.88 5.50
CA ALA A 232 -7.69 2.85 6.52
C ALA A 232 -6.66 1.72 6.35
N MET A 233 -6.42 1.28 5.12
CA MET A 233 -5.47 0.24 4.77
C MET A 233 -4.03 0.63 5.13
N ILE A 234 -3.59 1.83 4.72
CA ILE A 234 -2.25 2.34 5.02
C ILE A 234 -2.03 2.41 6.54
N LYS A 235 -3.06 2.83 7.30
CA LYS A 235 -3.01 2.86 8.76
C LYS A 235 -2.93 1.48 9.38
N GLU A 236 -3.68 0.53 8.84
CA GLU A 236 -3.73 -0.84 9.36
C GLU A 236 -2.44 -1.62 9.08
N LEU A 237 -1.78 -1.35 7.95
CA LEU A 237 -0.50 -1.97 7.60
C LEU A 237 0.67 -1.54 8.51
N GLU A 238 0.53 -0.46 9.27
CA GLU A 238 1.57 0.06 10.17
C GLU A 238 2.94 0.30 9.48
N LEU A 239 2.90 0.61 8.19
CA LEU A 239 4.11 0.90 7.41
C LEU A 239 4.86 2.11 8.00
N PRO A 240 6.20 2.15 7.90
CA PRO A 240 7.02 3.28 8.34
C PRO A 240 6.85 4.49 7.40
N VAL A 241 5.65 5.08 7.41
CA VAL A 241 5.27 6.19 6.54
C VAL A 241 5.95 7.48 6.99
N ALA A 242 6.70 8.12 6.09
CA ALA A 242 7.28 9.44 6.31
C ALA A 242 6.22 10.54 6.15
N CYS A 243 5.42 10.50 5.10
CA CYS A 243 4.29 11.39 4.91
C CYS A 243 3.19 10.75 4.06
N LEU A 244 1.96 11.27 4.21
CA LEU A 244 0.82 10.96 3.37
C LEU A 244 0.46 12.16 2.53
N VAL A 245 0.25 11.95 1.24
CA VAL A 245 -0.15 13.01 0.30
C VAL A 245 -1.44 12.60 -0.38
N TYR A 246 -2.46 13.44 -0.29
CA TYR A 246 -3.65 13.29 -1.11
C TYR A 246 -3.39 13.86 -2.49
N SER A 247 -3.54 13.05 -3.53
CA SER A 247 -3.23 13.44 -4.91
C SER A 247 -4.26 14.38 -5.56
N GLY A 248 -5.26 14.83 -4.81
CA GLY A 248 -6.33 15.70 -5.31
C GLY A 248 -7.40 15.01 -6.15
N GLY A 249 -7.34 13.69 -6.29
CA GLY A 249 -8.25 12.94 -7.15
C GLY A 249 -8.64 11.58 -6.58
N LYS A 250 -7.87 10.55 -6.87
CA LYS A 250 -8.27 9.16 -6.65
C LYS A 250 -7.41 8.41 -5.63
N SER A 251 -6.24 8.94 -5.26
CA SER A 251 -5.32 8.18 -4.44
C SER A 251 -4.72 8.97 -3.29
N VAL A 252 -4.44 8.22 -2.20
CA VAL A 252 -3.59 8.64 -1.11
C VAL A 252 -2.22 8.01 -1.34
N HIS A 253 -1.20 8.85 -1.45
CA HIS A 253 0.18 8.45 -1.63
C HIS A 253 0.85 8.33 -0.27
N ALA A 254 1.26 7.13 0.12
CA ALA A 254 2.07 6.90 1.30
C ALA A 254 3.55 6.83 0.89
N ILE A 255 4.35 7.77 1.37
CA ILE A 255 5.80 7.75 1.19
C ILE A 255 6.40 6.94 2.34
N VAL A 256 6.86 5.75 2.02
CA VAL A 256 7.32 4.74 3.00
C VAL A 256 8.84 4.77 3.08
N ARG A 257 9.39 4.74 4.31
CA ARG A 257 10.85 4.68 4.54
C ARG A 257 11.40 3.32 4.15
N ILE A 258 12.43 3.33 3.31
CA ILE A 258 13.14 2.14 2.82
C ILE A 258 14.58 2.12 3.35
N GLU A 259 15.27 3.27 3.33
CA GLU A 259 16.63 3.49 3.87
C GLU A 259 17.66 2.45 3.39
N ALA A 260 17.69 2.18 2.10
CA ALA A 260 18.60 1.20 1.52
C ALA A 260 19.98 1.81 1.20
N ALA A 261 21.05 1.07 1.45
CA ALA A 261 22.42 1.52 1.25
C ALA A 261 22.84 1.63 -0.24
N ASN A 262 22.10 0.97 -1.13
CA ASN A 262 22.37 0.97 -2.58
C ASN A 262 21.13 0.55 -3.37
N TYR A 263 21.19 0.65 -4.71
CA TYR A 263 20.08 0.35 -5.58
C TYR A 263 19.63 -1.12 -5.53
N ASP A 264 20.55 -2.07 -5.41
CA ASP A 264 20.20 -3.51 -5.38
C ASP A 264 19.44 -3.86 -4.10
N GLU A 265 19.84 -3.27 -2.97
CA GLU A 265 19.13 -3.40 -1.71
C GLU A 265 17.77 -2.69 -1.77
N TYR A 266 17.73 -1.49 -2.35
CA TYR A 266 16.49 -0.74 -2.56
C TYR A 266 15.47 -1.57 -3.36
N ARG A 267 15.91 -2.19 -4.45
CA ARG A 267 15.05 -3.07 -5.25
C ARG A 267 14.48 -4.22 -4.43
N LYS A 268 15.30 -4.89 -3.65
CA LYS A 268 14.85 -6.00 -2.80
C LYS A 268 13.82 -5.55 -1.77
N ARG A 269 14.05 -4.40 -1.12
CA ARG A 269 13.13 -3.83 -0.12
C ARG A 269 11.83 -3.36 -0.75
N VAL A 270 11.87 -2.76 -1.95
CA VAL A 270 10.67 -2.37 -2.70
C VAL A 270 9.88 -3.60 -3.17
N ASP A 271 10.57 -4.64 -3.65
CA ASP A 271 9.92 -5.90 -4.04
C ASP A 271 9.24 -6.56 -2.83
N TYR A 272 9.90 -6.56 -1.66
CA TYR A 272 9.31 -7.01 -0.40
C TYR A 272 8.10 -6.15 0.01
N LEU A 273 8.22 -4.82 -0.06
CA LEU A 273 7.09 -3.93 0.22
C LEU A 273 5.92 -4.19 -0.75
N TYR A 274 6.24 -4.45 -2.03
CA TYR A 274 5.24 -4.81 -3.02
C TYR A 274 4.51 -6.11 -2.66
N GLU A 275 5.23 -7.14 -2.23
CA GLU A 275 4.65 -8.39 -1.75
C GLU A 275 3.77 -8.16 -0.53
N ALA A 276 4.26 -7.41 0.48
CA ALA A 276 3.53 -7.08 1.70
C ALA A 276 2.20 -6.36 1.42
N VAL A 277 2.14 -5.50 0.40
CA VAL A 277 0.92 -4.74 0.06
C VAL A 277 0.09 -5.38 -1.06
N SER A 278 0.60 -6.37 -1.79
CA SER A 278 -0.05 -6.94 -2.98
C SER A 278 -1.42 -7.54 -2.68
N TYR A 279 -1.59 -8.12 -1.51
CA TYR A 279 -2.87 -8.69 -1.05
C TYR A 279 -3.93 -7.65 -0.72
N THR A 280 -3.54 -6.38 -0.65
CA THR A 280 -4.40 -5.27 -0.22
C THR A 280 -4.96 -4.44 -1.38
N HIS A 281 -4.63 -4.77 -2.64
CA HIS A 281 -4.86 -3.93 -3.81
C HIS A 281 -4.12 -2.57 -3.81
N LEU A 282 -3.18 -2.38 -2.89
CA LEU A 282 -2.19 -1.30 -2.98
C LEU A 282 -1.04 -1.71 -3.90
N ARG A 283 -0.30 -0.73 -4.40
CA ARG A 283 0.88 -0.93 -5.24
C ARG A 283 2.05 -0.15 -4.68
N ALA A 284 3.24 -0.73 -4.73
CA ALA A 284 4.47 -0.05 -4.40
C ALA A 284 5.21 0.41 -5.67
N HIS A 285 5.74 1.60 -5.67
CA HIS A 285 6.42 2.20 -6.82
C HIS A 285 7.74 2.88 -6.42
N GLU A 286 8.71 2.81 -7.32
CA GLU A 286 10.02 3.49 -7.21
C GLU A 286 10.05 4.89 -7.80
N THR A 287 8.98 5.33 -8.44
CA THR A 287 8.99 6.44 -9.38
C THR A 287 8.33 7.71 -8.87
N LEU A 288 8.32 8.72 -9.73
CA LEU A 288 7.72 10.04 -9.54
C LEU A 288 6.30 9.98 -8.98
N MET A 289 6.08 10.77 -7.95
CA MET A 289 4.75 11.05 -7.42
C MET A 289 4.15 12.25 -8.13
N ASN A 290 2.84 12.18 -8.44
CA ASN A 290 2.08 13.33 -8.90
C ASN A 290 1.68 14.18 -7.70
N ILE A 291 2.02 15.47 -7.73
CA ILE A 291 1.58 16.47 -6.76
C ILE A 291 0.69 17.45 -7.51
N VAL A 292 -0.51 17.62 -7.04
CA VAL A 292 -1.45 18.60 -7.58
C VAL A 292 -1.19 19.97 -6.99
#